data_962a80498cac9e58f562631e431c0f28
#
_entry.id   962a80498cac9e58f562631e431c0f28
#
_cell.length_a   1.000
_cell.length_b   1.000
_cell.length_c   1.000
_cell.angle_alpha   90.00
_cell.angle_beta   90.00
_cell.angle_gamma   90.00
#
_symmetry.space_group_name_H-M   'P 1'
#
loop_
_entity.id
_entity.type
_entity.pdbx_description
1 polymer ?
#
loop_
_entity_poly.entity_id
_entity_poly.type
_entity_poly.pdbx_seq_one_letter_code
_entity_poly.pdbx_strand_id
1 'polypeptide(L)'
;TTCFITWDILVETQVYRQELLYGEREAKSPLEIALAEKLEAREMELYQQRSKAERKLTDLLDYYTLWVHQIKTPIAASQLLVAEVVDRQLKQQLEQEIFKIDSYTNLVLQYLRLESFHDDLVLKQVQIEDLVKEIIRKYALFFIQKGLNVNLHDLDKEIVTDKKWLLVVIEQIISNSLKYTKEGGLEIYMDDQELCIKDTGIGIKNSDVLRVFERGFSGYNGRLTQQSSGLGLYLSKKISEELGHQIRIESEVGKGTTVRIQFAQVNLVLE
;
A
#
# COMPACT_ATOMS: atom_id res chain seq x y z
N THR A 1 -38.87 -28.08 9.28
CA THR A 1 -39.92 -27.73 8.27
C THR A 1 -40.09 -26.23 8.13
N THR A 2 -40.07 -25.45 9.19
CA THR A 2 -40.22 -23.97 9.14
C THR A 2 -39.06 -23.24 8.45
N CYS A 3 -37.81 -23.68 8.59
CA CYS A 3 -36.63 -23.07 7.92
C CYS A 3 -36.64 -23.27 6.39
N PHE A 4 -37.16 -24.40 5.89
CA PHE A 4 -37.24 -24.63 4.45
C PHE A 4 -38.30 -23.75 3.77
N ILE A 5 -39.43 -23.54 4.44
CA ILE A 5 -40.53 -22.69 3.91
C ILE A 5 -40.07 -21.23 3.85
N THR A 6 -39.30 -20.74 4.85
CA THR A 6 -38.76 -19.37 4.83
C THR A 6 -37.68 -19.19 3.77
N TRP A 7 -36.89 -20.21 3.49
CA TRP A 7 -35.87 -20.19 2.43
C TRP A 7 -36.52 -20.16 1.03
N ASP A 8 -37.51 -21.01 0.79
CA ASP A 8 -38.22 -21.04 -0.50
C ASP A 8 -38.93 -19.71 -0.77
N ILE A 9 -39.60 -19.11 0.23
CA ILE A 9 -40.23 -17.79 0.11
C ILE A 9 -39.17 -16.69 -0.20
N LEU A 10 -37.97 -16.76 0.40
CA LEU A 10 -36.90 -15.81 0.14
C LEU A 10 -36.32 -15.93 -1.27
N VAL A 11 -36.15 -17.16 -1.75
CA VAL A 11 -35.67 -17.43 -3.12
C VAL A 11 -36.71 -17.02 -4.16
N GLU A 12 -38.01 -17.40 -3.95
CA GLU A 12 -39.09 -16.97 -4.84
C GLU A 12 -39.24 -15.45 -4.88
N THR A 13 -39.12 -14.74 -3.75
CA THR A 13 -39.18 -13.29 -3.73
C THR A 13 -38.00 -12.65 -4.43
N GLN A 14 -36.80 -13.25 -4.38
CA GLN A 14 -35.64 -12.74 -5.13
C GLN A 14 -35.79 -12.96 -6.65
N VAL A 15 -36.20 -14.13 -7.07
CA VAL A 15 -36.47 -14.45 -8.49
C VAL A 15 -37.55 -13.53 -9.03
N TYR A 16 -38.67 -13.40 -8.31
CA TYR A 16 -39.78 -12.53 -8.66
C TYR A 16 -39.38 -11.06 -8.77
N ARG A 17 -38.50 -10.60 -7.87
CA ARG A 17 -37.92 -9.28 -7.91
C ARG A 17 -37.06 -9.05 -9.15
N GLN A 18 -36.24 -10.03 -9.56
CA GLN A 18 -35.42 -9.96 -10.76
C GLN A 18 -36.27 -9.91 -12.02
N GLU A 19 -37.28 -10.77 -12.12
CA GLU A 19 -38.22 -10.81 -13.26
C GLU A 19 -38.97 -9.48 -13.45
N LEU A 20 -39.37 -8.81 -12.36
CA LEU A 20 -40.03 -7.50 -12.38
C LEU A 20 -39.07 -6.35 -12.81
N LEU A 21 -37.84 -6.35 -12.31
CA LEU A 21 -36.89 -5.30 -12.59
C LEU A 21 -36.26 -5.38 -13.99
N TYR A 22 -36.11 -6.59 -14.54
CA TYR A 22 -35.51 -6.78 -15.88
C TYR A 22 -36.54 -6.94 -17.00
N GLY A 23 -37.82 -6.70 -16.71
CA GLY A 23 -38.87 -6.67 -17.74
C GLY A 23 -39.29 -8.03 -18.31
N GLU A 24 -38.85 -9.14 -17.68
CA GLU A 24 -39.26 -10.49 -18.09
C GLU A 24 -40.73 -10.82 -17.71
N ARG A 25 -41.31 -10.02 -16.82
CA ARG A 25 -42.69 -10.15 -16.37
C ARG A 25 -43.36 -8.80 -16.19
N GLU A 26 -44.50 -8.60 -16.82
CA GLU A 26 -45.32 -7.41 -16.61
C GLU A 26 -46.13 -7.52 -15.30
N ALA A 27 -46.08 -6.45 -14.50
CA ALA A 27 -46.85 -6.36 -13.27
C ALA A 27 -48.37 -6.33 -13.60
N LYS A 28 -49.10 -7.30 -13.12
CA LYS A 28 -50.53 -7.48 -13.47
C LYS A 28 -51.52 -7.00 -12.41
N SER A 29 -51.05 -6.79 -11.19
CA SER A 29 -51.89 -6.30 -10.10
C SER A 29 -51.49 -4.89 -9.63
N PRO A 30 -52.40 -4.09 -9.07
CA PRO A 30 -52.08 -2.79 -8.52
C PRO A 30 -50.99 -2.83 -7.44
N LEU A 31 -50.91 -3.92 -6.68
CA LEU A 31 -49.88 -4.13 -5.66
C LEU A 31 -48.50 -4.36 -6.29
N GLU A 32 -48.45 -5.18 -7.37
CA GLU A 32 -47.22 -5.42 -8.11
C GLU A 32 -46.66 -4.16 -8.74
N ILE A 33 -47.54 -3.33 -9.34
CA ILE A 33 -47.13 -2.03 -9.92
C ILE A 33 -46.55 -1.12 -8.83
N ALA A 34 -47.24 -0.96 -7.70
CA ALA A 34 -46.79 -0.14 -6.60
C ALA A 34 -45.44 -0.65 -5.99
N LEU A 35 -45.25 -1.97 -5.97
CA LEU A 35 -44.01 -2.56 -5.50
C LEU A 35 -42.85 -2.32 -6.49
N ALA A 36 -43.12 -2.47 -7.80
CA ALA A 36 -42.13 -2.21 -8.85
C ALA A 36 -41.68 -0.73 -8.81
N GLU A 37 -42.59 0.22 -8.76
CA GLU A 37 -42.28 1.65 -8.63
C GLU A 37 -41.45 1.97 -7.38
N LYS A 38 -41.76 1.34 -6.25
CA LYS A 38 -41.00 1.51 -5.01
C LYS A 38 -39.60 0.91 -5.08
N LEU A 39 -39.44 -0.22 -5.78
CA LEU A 39 -38.15 -0.84 -6.03
C LEU A 39 -37.27 0.03 -6.94
N GLU A 40 -37.84 0.52 -8.06
CA GLU A 40 -37.13 1.43 -8.97
C GLU A 40 -36.72 2.72 -8.27
N ALA A 41 -37.63 3.33 -7.49
CA ALA A 41 -37.30 4.52 -6.70
C ALA A 41 -36.16 4.27 -5.71
N ARG A 42 -36.15 3.10 -5.07
CA ARG A 42 -35.08 2.72 -4.13
C ARG A 42 -33.76 2.45 -4.82
N GLU A 43 -33.76 1.82 -5.96
CA GLU A 43 -32.56 1.59 -6.78
C GLU A 43 -31.97 2.93 -7.27
N MET A 44 -32.83 3.82 -7.75
CA MET A 44 -32.41 5.16 -8.16
C MET A 44 -31.79 5.94 -6.99
N GLU A 45 -32.39 5.87 -5.80
CA GLU A 45 -31.86 6.50 -4.59
C GLU A 45 -30.47 5.92 -4.23
N LEU A 46 -30.31 4.60 -4.24
CA LEU A 46 -29.05 3.93 -3.99
C LEU A 46 -28.00 4.30 -5.03
N TYR A 47 -28.35 4.32 -6.30
CA TYR A 47 -27.47 4.77 -7.38
C TYR A 47 -27.00 6.21 -7.19
N GLN A 48 -27.93 7.12 -6.85
CA GLN A 48 -27.58 8.52 -6.57
C GLN A 48 -26.69 8.66 -5.33
N GLN A 49 -26.94 7.90 -4.27
CA GLN A 49 -26.09 7.91 -3.07
C GLN A 49 -24.68 7.40 -3.39
N ARG A 50 -24.58 6.31 -4.15
CA ARG A 50 -23.30 5.74 -4.60
C ARG A 50 -22.53 6.73 -5.47
N SER A 51 -23.17 7.30 -6.48
CA SER A 51 -22.56 8.30 -7.38
C SER A 51 -22.08 9.54 -6.63
N LYS A 52 -22.86 10.01 -5.63
CA LYS A 52 -22.43 11.13 -4.77
C LYS A 52 -21.23 10.76 -3.89
N ALA A 53 -21.17 9.52 -3.39
CA ALA A 53 -20.05 9.06 -2.57
C ALA A 53 -18.77 8.93 -3.42
N GLU A 54 -18.88 8.36 -4.63
CA GLU A 54 -17.77 8.24 -5.58
C GLU A 54 -17.23 9.62 -5.99
N ARG A 55 -18.10 10.59 -6.32
CA ARG A 55 -17.67 11.96 -6.63
C ARG A 55 -16.95 12.61 -5.45
N LYS A 56 -17.48 12.49 -4.24
CA LYS A 56 -16.82 13.05 -3.05
C LYS A 56 -15.44 12.43 -2.80
N LEU A 57 -15.29 11.13 -3.07
CA LEU A 57 -14.00 10.46 -2.97
C LEU A 57 -13.01 11.00 -4.02
N THR A 58 -13.44 11.13 -5.27
CA THR A 58 -12.63 11.71 -6.35
C THR A 58 -12.19 13.14 -6.02
N ASP A 59 -13.13 14.00 -5.61
CA ASP A 59 -12.82 15.39 -5.22
C ASP A 59 -11.80 15.44 -4.06
N LEU A 60 -11.92 14.51 -3.11
CA LEU A 60 -10.99 14.40 -1.98
C LEU A 60 -9.59 13.97 -2.43
N LEU A 61 -9.50 12.99 -3.33
CA LEU A 61 -8.23 12.52 -3.90
C LEU A 61 -7.53 13.62 -4.70
N ASP A 62 -8.28 14.35 -5.51
CA ASP A 62 -7.78 15.49 -6.29
C ASP A 62 -7.27 16.61 -5.38
N TYR A 63 -8.03 16.94 -4.33
CA TYR A 63 -7.64 17.92 -3.33
C TYR A 63 -6.32 17.53 -2.64
N TYR A 64 -6.20 16.29 -2.15
CA TYR A 64 -4.97 15.85 -1.51
C TYR A 64 -3.80 15.74 -2.48
N THR A 65 -4.03 15.37 -3.73
CA THR A 65 -2.99 15.35 -4.76
C THR A 65 -2.44 16.75 -4.99
N LEU A 66 -3.31 17.76 -5.12
CA LEU A 66 -2.91 19.15 -5.23
C LEU A 66 -2.16 19.63 -3.99
N TRP A 67 -2.65 19.27 -2.81
CA TRP A 67 -2.03 19.63 -1.53
C TRP A 67 -0.61 19.06 -1.41
N VAL A 68 -0.38 17.79 -1.80
CA VAL A 68 0.96 17.19 -1.83
C VAL A 68 1.89 17.94 -2.79
N HIS A 69 1.40 18.33 -3.98
CA HIS A 69 2.19 19.14 -4.91
C HIS A 69 2.58 20.50 -4.31
N GLN A 70 1.66 21.13 -3.59
CA GLN A 70 1.94 22.41 -2.90
C GLN A 70 2.96 22.26 -1.76
N ILE A 71 3.00 21.13 -1.06
CA ILE A 71 3.99 20.85 -0.01
C ILE A 71 5.37 20.53 -0.64
N LYS A 72 5.43 19.87 -1.78
CA LYS A 72 6.71 19.57 -2.46
C LYS A 72 7.49 20.83 -2.84
N THR A 73 6.82 21.91 -3.18
CA THR A 73 7.46 23.19 -3.51
C THR A 73 8.28 23.77 -2.34
N PRO A 74 7.73 23.98 -1.13
CA PRO A 74 8.52 24.44 0.01
C PRO A 74 9.57 23.43 0.47
N ILE A 75 9.34 22.11 0.32
CA ILE A 75 10.36 21.10 0.58
C ILE A 75 11.57 21.32 -0.35
N ALA A 76 11.34 21.46 -1.67
CA ALA A 76 12.40 21.72 -2.63
C ALA A 76 13.15 23.04 -2.33
N ALA A 77 12.41 24.10 -1.98
CA ALA A 77 13.02 25.38 -1.56
C ALA A 77 13.87 25.20 -0.29
N SER A 78 13.39 24.45 0.70
CA SER A 78 14.15 24.14 1.92
C SER A 78 15.43 23.36 1.63
N GLN A 79 15.40 22.40 0.69
CA GLN A 79 16.58 21.66 0.25
C GLN A 79 17.64 22.60 -0.33
N LEU A 80 17.24 23.58 -1.15
CA LEU A 80 18.16 24.59 -1.71
C LEU A 80 18.76 25.46 -0.63
N LEU A 81 17.97 25.92 0.35
CA LEU A 81 18.48 26.72 1.49
C LEU A 81 19.46 25.92 2.36
N VAL A 82 19.16 24.65 2.60
CA VAL A 82 20.05 23.77 3.37
C VAL A 82 21.35 23.48 2.63
N ALA A 83 21.35 23.50 1.29
CA ALA A 83 22.58 23.35 0.51
C ALA A 83 23.63 24.44 0.84
N GLU A 84 23.19 25.66 1.18
CA GLU A 84 24.03 26.81 1.56
C GLU A 84 24.50 26.77 3.03
N VAL A 85 24.01 25.84 3.85
CA VAL A 85 24.44 25.73 5.26
C VAL A 85 25.90 25.27 5.33
N VAL A 86 26.73 26.05 5.96
CA VAL A 86 28.19 25.80 6.09
C VAL A 86 28.48 24.77 7.18
N ASP A 87 27.75 24.80 8.29
CA ASP A 87 27.87 23.80 9.34
C ASP A 87 27.43 22.42 8.85
N ARG A 88 28.39 21.52 8.72
CA ARG A 88 28.18 20.17 8.18
C ARG A 88 27.24 19.36 9.05
N GLN A 89 27.30 19.49 10.37
CA GLN A 89 26.47 18.73 11.29
C GLN A 89 25.02 19.23 11.23
N LEU A 90 24.81 20.53 11.27
CA LEU A 90 23.50 21.17 11.13
C LEU A 90 22.88 20.86 9.76
N LYS A 91 23.67 20.96 8.68
CA LYS A 91 23.24 20.61 7.32
C LYS A 91 22.70 19.19 7.26
N GLN A 92 23.44 18.20 7.76
CA GLN A 92 23.02 16.80 7.77
C GLN A 92 21.71 16.57 8.56
N GLN A 93 21.55 17.23 9.70
CA GLN A 93 20.33 17.15 10.49
C GLN A 93 19.13 17.72 9.73
N LEU A 94 19.28 18.88 9.11
CA LEU A 94 18.22 19.51 8.31
C LEU A 94 17.84 18.66 7.09
N GLU A 95 18.82 18.14 6.35
CA GLU A 95 18.59 17.21 5.23
C GLU A 95 17.78 15.98 5.65
N GLN A 96 18.09 15.41 6.82
CA GLN A 96 17.34 14.27 7.36
C GLN A 96 15.87 14.62 7.68
N GLU A 97 15.63 15.78 8.31
CA GLU A 97 14.27 16.18 8.65
C GLU A 97 13.44 16.51 7.40
N ILE A 98 14.03 17.19 6.42
CA ILE A 98 13.37 17.46 5.13
C ILE A 98 13.06 16.16 4.40
N PHE A 99 13.97 15.19 4.39
CA PHE A 99 13.74 13.89 3.79
C PHE A 99 12.60 13.14 4.47
N LYS A 100 12.48 13.20 5.81
CA LYS A 100 11.35 12.61 6.55
C LYS A 100 10.02 13.24 6.13
N ILE A 101 9.97 14.58 6.04
CA ILE A 101 8.76 15.30 5.61
C ILE A 101 8.36 14.86 4.20
N ASP A 102 9.29 14.81 3.25
CA ASP A 102 9.04 14.34 1.88
C ASP A 102 8.54 12.89 1.86
N SER A 103 9.17 12.00 2.64
CA SER A 103 8.78 10.59 2.74
C SER A 103 7.36 10.42 3.30
N TYR A 104 7.00 11.18 4.34
CA TYR A 104 5.63 11.14 4.90
C TYR A 104 4.60 11.69 3.92
N THR A 105 4.93 12.75 3.20
CA THR A 105 4.04 13.35 2.18
C THR A 105 3.79 12.36 1.04
N ASN A 106 4.85 11.69 0.57
CA ASN A 106 4.74 10.66 -0.46
C ASN A 106 3.93 9.44 0.03
N LEU A 107 4.11 9.01 1.29
CA LEU A 107 3.37 7.90 1.87
C LEU A 107 1.86 8.18 1.92
N VAL A 108 1.46 9.40 2.31
CA VAL A 108 0.05 9.80 2.30
C VAL A 108 -0.52 9.79 0.89
N LEU A 109 0.21 10.34 -0.08
CA LEU A 109 -0.22 10.32 -1.48
C LEU A 109 -0.40 8.90 -2.02
N GLN A 110 0.53 7.99 -1.72
CA GLN A 110 0.45 6.60 -2.13
C GLN A 110 -0.75 5.88 -1.49
N TYR A 111 -1.02 6.17 -0.22
CA TYR A 111 -2.19 5.64 0.47
C TYR A 111 -3.51 6.10 -0.18
N LEU A 112 -3.60 7.37 -0.56
CA LEU A 112 -4.79 7.91 -1.22
C LEU A 112 -4.99 7.32 -2.62
N ARG A 113 -3.90 7.15 -3.38
CA ARG A 113 -3.93 6.55 -4.72
C ARG A 113 -4.28 5.05 -4.72
N LEU A 114 -4.19 4.37 -3.57
CA LEU A 114 -4.57 2.97 -3.47
C LEU A 114 -6.06 2.74 -3.75
N GLU A 115 -6.91 3.74 -3.50
CA GLU A 115 -8.35 3.66 -3.82
C GLU A 115 -8.62 3.61 -5.33
N SER A 116 -7.71 4.14 -6.16
CA SER A 116 -7.76 4.09 -7.63
C SER A 116 -6.67 3.20 -8.23
N PHE A 117 -6.25 2.15 -7.49
CA PHE A 117 -5.14 1.28 -7.85
C PHE A 117 -5.23 0.72 -9.27
N HIS A 118 -6.42 0.24 -9.66
CA HIS A 118 -6.64 -0.41 -10.95
C HIS A 118 -6.65 0.54 -12.15
N ASP A 119 -6.91 1.83 -11.95
CA ASP A 119 -7.02 2.81 -13.04
C ASP A 119 -5.64 3.11 -13.67
N ASP A 120 -4.58 3.02 -12.87
CA ASP A 120 -3.20 3.36 -13.25
C ASP A 120 -2.28 2.12 -13.34
N LEU A 121 -2.81 0.90 -13.27
CA LEU A 121 -2.01 -0.33 -13.24
C LEU A 121 -1.35 -0.62 -14.59
N VAL A 122 -0.02 -0.69 -14.61
CA VAL A 122 0.77 -0.99 -15.80
C VAL A 122 1.71 -2.15 -15.54
N LEU A 123 1.31 -3.36 -15.94
CA LEU A 123 2.14 -4.56 -15.80
C LEU A 123 3.22 -4.60 -16.90
N LYS A 124 4.48 -4.75 -16.49
CA LYS A 124 5.65 -4.85 -17.38
C LYS A 124 6.65 -5.84 -16.79
N GLN A 125 7.56 -6.31 -17.64
CA GLN A 125 8.77 -6.99 -17.17
C GLN A 125 9.65 -5.98 -16.43
N VAL A 126 10.06 -6.32 -15.22
CA VAL A 126 10.83 -5.46 -14.32
C VAL A 126 11.99 -6.26 -13.74
N GLN A 127 13.20 -5.74 -13.89
CA GLN A 127 14.40 -6.28 -13.25
C GLN A 127 14.43 -5.91 -11.78
N ILE A 128 14.49 -6.91 -10.90
CA ILE A 128 14.51 -6.72 -9.44
C ILE A 128 15.76 -5.97 -9.00
N GLU A 129 16.90 -6.30 -9.60
CA GLU A 129 18.17 -5.66 -9.30
C GLU A 129 18.11 -4.14 -9.48
N ASP A 130 17.52 -3.68 -10.58
CA ASP A 130 17.42 -2.26 -10.89
C ASP A 130 16.55 -1.52 -9.88
N LEU A 131 15.40 -2.12 -9.48
CA LEU A 131 14.53 -1.56 -8.45
C LEU A 131 15.23 -1.41 -7.10
N VAL A 132 15.90 -2.48 -6.66
CA VAL A 132 16.62 -2.48 -5.39
C VAL A 132 17.76 -1.45 -5.42
N LYS A 133 18.55 -1.41 -6.50
CA LYS A 133 19.63 -0.43 -6.67
C LYS A 133 19.11 1.01 -6.69
N GLU A 134 17.96 1.27 -7.32
CA GLU A 134 17.32 2.60 -7.33
C GLU A 134 17.03 3.07 -5.89
N ILE A 135 16.44 2.20 -5.07
CA ILE A 135 16.09 2.51 -3.68
C ILE A 135 17.36 2.66 -2.82
N ILE A 136 18.33 1.75 -2.94
CA ILE A 136 19.57 1.85 -2.16
C ILE A 136 20.33 3.14 -2.47
N ARG A 137 20.38 3.58 -3.74
CA ARG A 137 20.96 4.89 -4.10
C ARG A 137 20.23 6.06 -3.43
N LYS A 138 18.89 6.02 -3.40
CA LYS A 138 18.06 7.04 -2.74
C LYS A 138 18.38 7.16 -1.25
N TYR A 139 18.66 6.05 -0.58
CA TYR A 139 18.93 5.99 0.86
C TYR A 139 20.43 5.92 1.21
N ALA A 140 21.34 5.98 0.22
CA ALA A 140 22.78 5.76 0.39
C ALA A 140 23.39 6.65 1.49
N LEU A 141 23.02 7.95 1.52
CA LEU A 141 23.53 8.88 2.51
C LEU A 141 23.20 8.43 3.94
N PHE A 142 22.00 7.89 4.17
CA PHE A 142 21.57 7.44 5.50
C PHE A 142 22.31 6.16 5.93
N PHE A 143 22.55 5.22 5.00
CA PHE A 143 23.35 4.03 5.27
C PHE A 143 24.78 4.42 5.65
N ILE A 144 25.41 5.33 4.91
CA ILE A 144 26.76 5.84 5.18
C ILE A 144 26.83 6.54 6.55
N GLN A 145 25.87 7.43 6.84
CA GLN A 145 25.84 8.19 8.10
C GLN A 145 25.66 7.28 9.32
N LYS A 146 24.89 6.21 9.19
CA LYS A 146 24.69 5.22 10.26
C LYS A 146 25.80 4.16 10.32
N GLY A 147 26.71 4.10 9.34
CA GLY A 147 27.72 3.07 9.24
C GLY A 147 27.15 1.67 8.97
N LEU A 148 26.00 1.59 8.29
CA LEU A 148 25.34 0.33 8.01
C LEU A 148 25.83 -0.25 6.68
N ASN A 149 26.09 -1.56 6.67
CA ASN A 149 26.47 -2.29 5.47
C ASN A 149 25.22 -2.66 4.64
N VAL A 150 25.36 -2.69 3.33
CA VAL A 150 24.33 -3.20 2.42
C VAL A 150 24.94 -4.25 1.53
N ASN A 151 24.43 -5.47 1.59
CA ASN A 151 24.85 -6.60 0.76
C ASN A 151 23.74 -6.97 -0.20
N LEU A 152 24.03 -6.96 -1.51
CA LEU A 152 23.12 -7.30 -2.59
C LEU A 152 23.68 -8.51 -3.33
N HIS A 153 22.91 -9.59 -3.44
CA HIS A 153 23.32 -10.76 -4.20
C HIS A 153 22.11 -11.49 -4.80
N ASP A 154 22.34 -12.27 -5.85
CA ASP A 154 21.35 -13.11 -6.50
C ASP A 154 20.08 -12.39 -6.97
N LEU A 155 20.17 -11.09 -7.32
CA LEU A 155 19.03 -10.25 -7.72
C LEU A 155 18.71 -10.28 -9.22
N ASP A 156 19.43 -11.06 -10.02
CA ASP A 156 19.22 -11.17 -11.47
C ASP A 156 17.95 -11.97 -11.78
N LYS A 157 16.81 -11.34 -11.56
CA LYS A 157 15.48 -11.89 -11.77
C LYS A 157 14.55 -10.86 -12.40
N GLU A 158 13.88 -11.28 -13.47
CA GLU A 158 12.78 -10.53 -14.07
C GLU A 158 11.43 -11.04 -13.58
N ILE A 159 10.53 -10.13 -13.28
CA ILE A 159 9.16 -10.43 -12.91
C ILE A 159 8.19 -9.54 -13.68
N VAL A 160 6.94 -10.00 -13.84
CA VAL A 160 5.87 -9.19 -14.42
C VAL A 160 5.10 -8.52 -13.29
N THR A 161 5.18 -7.19 -13.23
CA THR A 161 4.54 -6.41 -12.18
C THR A 161 4.41 -4.93 -12.58
N ASP A 162 3.74 -4.14 -11.77
CA ASP A 162 3.82 -2.68 -11.88
C ASP A 162 5.04 -2.16 -11.12
N LYS A 163 6.00 -1.58 -11.89
CA LYS A 163 7.25 -1.03 -11.35
C LYS A 163 7.00 0.00 -10.26
N LYS A 164 6.07 0.93 -10.48
CA LYS A 164 5.78 2.05 -9.58
C LYS A 164 5.26 1.55 -8.21
N TRP A 165 4.33 0.62 -8.24
CA TRP A 165 3.75 0.08 -7.01
C TRP A 165 4.70 -0.85 -6.27
N LEU A 166 5.44 -1.70 -6.99
CA LEU A 166 6.44 -2.56 -6.34
C LEU A 166 7.58 -1.75 -5.71
N LEU A 167 8.01 -0.65 -6.37
CA LEU A 167 9.01 0.26 -5.82
C LEU A 167 8.56 0.83 -4.48
N VAL A 168 7.28 1.20 -4.33
CA VAL A 168 6.69 1.65 -3.06
C VAL A 168 6.83 0.57 -1.98
N VAL A 169 6.48 -0.68 -2.29
CA VAL A 169 6.56 -1.80 -1.33
C VAL A 169 7.98 -1.99 -0.83
N ILE A 170 8.93 -2.12 -1.75
CA ILE A 170 10.35 -2.35 -1.41
C ILE A 170 10.91 -1.15 -0.64
N GLU A 171 10.58 0.07 -1.05
CA GLU A 171 11.02 1.30 -0.38
C GLU A 171 10.54 1.35 1.08
N GLN A 172 9.28 1.00 1.36
CA GLN A 172 8.76 1.00 2.73
C GLN A 172 9.47 -0.04 3.61
N ILE A 173 9.81 -1.20 3.07
CA ILE A 173 10.54 -2.24 3.79
C ILE A 173 11.96 -1.79 4.08
N ILE A 174 12.71 -1.30 3.09
CA ILE A 174 14.08 -0.81 3.25
C ILE A 174 14.13 0.39 4.21
N SER A 175 13.18 1.31 4.11
CA SER A 175 13.05 2.45 5.04
C SER A 175 12.83 1.98 6.49
N ASN A 176 12.00 0.96 6.71
CA ASN A 176 11.82 0.36 8.02
C ASN A 176 13.10 -0.31 8.52
N SER A 177 13.77 -1.11 7.71
CA SER A 177 15.04 -1.74 8.05
C SER A 177 16.10 -0.69 8.43
N LEU A 178 16.24 0.37 7.63
CA LEU A 178 17.15 1.49 7.94
C LEU A 178 16.80 2.19 9.26
N LYS A 179 15.50 2.35 9.55
CA LYS A 179 15.02 2.99 10.76
C LYS A 179 15.35 2.19 12.02
N TYR A 180 15.14 0.88 11.98
CA TYR A 180 15.23 0.00 13.15
C TYR A 180 16.56 -0.71 13.31
N THR A 181 17.49 -0.56 12.35
CA THR A 181 18.86 -1.07 12.43
C THR A 181 19.79 0.04 12.94
N LYS A 182 20.53 -0.26 14.02
CA LYS A 182 21.53 0.64 14.59
C LYS A 182 22.94 0.24 14.22
N GLU A 183 23.22 -1.06 14.14
CA GLU A 183 24.52 -1.65 13.85
C GLU A 183 24.35 -2.85 12.90
N GLY A 184 25.40 -3.18 12.13
CA GLY A 184 25.37 -4.24 11.13
C GLY A 184 24.87 -3.73 9.79
N GLY A 185 23.70 -4.19 9.31
CA GLY A 185 23.24 -3.75 7.99
C GLY A 185 22.04 -4.52 7.42
N LEU A 186 21.93 -4.43 6.11
CA LEU A 186 20.89 -5.09 5.29
C LEU A 186 21.53 -6.10 4.34
N GLU A 187 20.84 -7.20 4.16
CA GLU A 187 21.11 -8.22 3.14
C GLU A 187 19.85 -8.36 2.27
N ILE A 188 19.99 -8.19 0.95
CA ILE A 188 18.87 -8.24 0.01
C ILE A 188 19.21 -9.22 -1.10
N TYR A 189 18.38 -10.23 -1.28
CA TYR A 189 18.63 -11.32 -2.22
C TYR A 189 17.34 -11.99 -2.69
N MET A 190 17.43 -12.73 -3.80
CA MET A 190 16.37 -13.63 -4.24
C MET A 190 16.61 -15.03 -3.68
N ASP A 191 15.55 -15.61 -3.12
CA ASP A 191 15.46 -16.99 -2.69
C ASP A 191 14.34 -17.65 -3.50
N ASP A 192 14.70 -18.32 -4.60
CA ASP A 192 13.79 -18.86 -5.63
C ASP A 192 12.87 -17.77 -6.22
N GLN A 193 11.62 -17.70 -5.80
CA GLN A 193 10.61 -16.72 -6.28
C GLN A 193 10.35 -15.60 -5.28
N GLU A 194 11.13 -15.51 -4.21
CA GLU A 194 10.93 -14.56 -3.13
C GLU A 194 12.08 -13.55 -3.08
N LEU A 195 11.72 -12.27 -3.03
CA LEU A 195 12.66 -11.22 -2.65
C LEU A 195 12.76 -11.17 -1.13
N CYS A 196 13.94 -11.43 -0.61
CA CYS A 196 14.25 -11.40 0.81
C CYS A 196 14.97 -10.10 1.17
N ILE A 197 14.44 -9.35 2.12
CA ILE A 197 15.07 -8.15 2.68
C ILE A 197 15.25 -8.41 4.17
N LYS A 198 16.50 -8.64 4.58
CA LYS A 198 16.88 -9.00 5.93
C LYS A 198 17.70 -7.89 6.57
N ASP A 199 17.34 -7.52 7.78
CA ASP A 199 18.08 -6.56 8.58
C ASP A 199 18.60 -7.17 9.89
N THR A 200 19.62 -6.56 10.46
CA THR A 200 20.19 -6.90 11.78
C THR A 200 19.66 -5.98 12.89
N GLY A 201 18.44 -5.49 12.72
CA GLY A 201 17.85 -4.52 13.63
C GLY A 201 17.34 -5.12 14.94
N ILE A 202 16.58 -4.31 15.66
CA ILE A 202 16.06 -4.69 17.00
C ILE A 202 15.09 -5.85 16.99
N GLY A 203 14.58 -6.26 15.83
CA GLY A 203 13.54 -7.28 15.69
C GLY A 203 12.18 -6.85 16.22
N ILE A 204 11.20 -7.76 16.06
CA ILE A 204 9.79 -7.56 16.40
C ILE A 204 9.38 -8.66 17.39
N LYS A 205 8.61 -8.30 18.42
CA LYS A 205 8.06 -9.28 19.36
C LYS A 205 7.07 -10.20 18.65
N ASN A 206 7.08 -11.50 18.97
CA ASN A 206 6.18 -12.48 18.35
C ASN A 206 4.69 -12.08 18.46
N SER A 207 4.28 -11.44 19.56
CA SER A 207 2.91 -10.91 19.73
C SER A 207 2.54 -9.83 18.71
N ASP A 208 3.52 -9.16 18.16
CA ASP A 208 3.34 -8.01 17.27
C ASP A 208 3.49 -8.37 15.78
N VAL A 209 4.19 -9.48 15.46
CA VAL A 209 4.50 -9.90 14.07
C VAL A 209 3.24 -9.96 13.18
N LEU A 210 2.16 -10.53 13.67
CA LEU A 210 0.90 -10.60 12.92
C LEU A 210 0.22 -9.25 12.77
N ARG A 211 0.49 -8.31 13.69
CA ARG A 211 -0.16 -7.01 13.78
C ARG A 211 0.56 -5.89 13.07
N VAL A 212 1.83 -6.10 12.67
CA VAL A 212 2.62 -5.03 12.00
C VAL A 212 2.02 -4.57 10.67
N PHE A 213 1.14 -5.38 10.09
CA PHE A 213 0.39 -5.05 8.88
C PHE A 213 -0.98 -4.40 9.15
N GLU A 214 -1.40 -4.27 10.42
CA GLU A 214 -2.65 -3.59 10.76
C GLU A 214 -2.50 -2.07 10.55
N ARG A 215 -3.56 -1.42 10.07
CA ARG A 215 -3.57 0.03 9.85
C ARG A 215 -3.33 0.81 11.15
N GLY A 216 -2.32 1.69 11.13
CA GLY A 216 -1.98 2.52 12.29
C GLY A 216 -1.27 1.76 13.42
N PHE A 217 -0.94 0.48 13.23
CA PHE A 217 -0.18 -0.25 14.22
C PHE A 217 1.27 0.27 14.25
N SER A 218 1.66 0.69 15.43
CA SER A 218 3.04 1.04 15.74
C SER A 218 3.42 0.28 17.00
N GLY A 219 4.29 -0.71 16.85
CA GLY A 219 4.73 -1.55 17.96
C GLY A 219 5.32 -0.74 19.12
N TYR A 220 5.67 -1.41 20.22
CA TYR A 220 6.19 -0.77 21.43
C TYR A 220 7.30 0.28 21.13
N ASN A 221 8.23 -0.06 20.25
CA ASN A 221 9.36 0.81 19.88
C ASN A 221 8.93 2.02 19.02
N GLY A 222 7.93 1.87 18.17
CA GLY A 222 7.40 2.95 17.35
C GLY A 222 6.62 4.00 18.15
N ARG A 223 5.95 3.59 19.24
CA ARG A 223 5.26 4.50 20.17
C ARG A 223 6.23 5.32 21.00
N LEU A 224 7.34 4.72 21.46
CA LEU A 224 8.35 5.41 22.25
C LEU A 224 9.08 6.50 21.43
N THR A 225 9.29 6.28 20.14
CA THR A 225 10.05 7.22 19.30
C THR A 225 9.17 8.26 18.60
N GLN A 226 7.82 8.14 18.65
CA GLN A 226 6.86 8.96 17.89
C GLN A 226 7.15 9.06 16.38
N GLN A 227 7.99 8.15 15.85
CA GLN A 227 8.52 8.23 14.48
C GLN A 227 7.81 7.31 13.48
N SER A 228 6.69 6.66 13.86
CA SER A 228 6.00 5.73 12.97
C SER A 228 4.54 6.09 12.80
N SER A 229 4.12 6.31 11.56
CA SER A 229 2.71 6.51 11.20
C SER A 229 1.87 5.22 11.31
N GLY A 230 2.53 4.05 11.32
CA GLY A 230 1.86 2.75 11.23
C GLY A 230 1.19 2.48 9.89
N LEU A 231 1.51 3.27 8.85
CA LEU A 231 0.92 3.13 7.51
C LEU A 231 1.82 2.38 6.53
N GLY A 232 3.14 2.41 6.71
CA GLY A 232 4.09 1.88 5.73
C GLY A 232 3.90 0.38 5.43
N LEU A 233 3.98 -0.49 6.45
CA LEU A 233 3.79 -1.93 6.27
C LEU A 233 2.35 -2.29 5.89
N TYR A 234 1.36 -1.58 6.43
CA TYR A 234 -0.04 -1.74 6.00
C TYR A 234 -0.18 -1.47 4.50
N LEU A 235 0.39 -0.37 4.00
CA LEU A 235 0.38 -0.02 2.59
C LEU A 235 1.15 -1.06 1.76
N SER A 236 2.32 -1.51 2.22
CA SER A 236 3.09 -2.56 1.56
C SER A 236 2.28 -3.84 1.38
N LYS A 237 1.54 -4.27 2.41
CA LYS A 237 0.69 -5.45 2.34
C LYS A 237 -0.45 -5.25 1.35
N LYS A 238 -1.15 -4.13 1.40
CA LYS A 238 -2.27 -3.82 0.50
C LYS A 238 -1.83 -3.78 -0.95
N ILE A 239 -0.74 -3.08 -1.27
CA ILE A 239 -0.19 -3.03 -2.63
C ILE A 239 0.24 -4.43 -3.08
N SER A 240 0.90 -5.22 -2.22
CA SER A 240 1.29 -6.58 -2.57
C SER A 240 0.08 -7.45 -2.90
N GLU A 241 -0.99 -7.38 -2.09
CA GLU A 241 -2.25 -8.09 -2.34
C GLU A 241 -2.87 -7.69 -3.69
N GLU A 242 -2.94 -6.39 -4.01
CA GLU A 242 -3.48 -5.86 -5.27
C GLU A 242 -2.63 -6.27 -6.50
N LEU A 243 -1.30 -6.42 -6.33
CA LEU A 243 -0.39 -6.94 -7.36
C LEU A 243 -0.44 -8.47 -7.48
N GLY A 244 -1.19 -9.16 -6.63
CA GLY A 244 -1.22 -10.62 -6.54
C GLY A 244 0.01 -11.22 -5.87
N HIS A 245 0.86 -10.42 -5.23
CA HIS A 245 2.05 -10.85 -4.49
C HIS A 245 1.71 -11.16 -3.04
N GLN A 246 2.53 -12.00 -2.38
CA GLN A 246 2.39 -12.28 -0.96
C GLN A 246 3.57 -11.67 -0.19
N ILE A 247 3.29 -11.06 0.96
CA ILE A 247 4.31 -10.51 1.85
C ILE A 247 4.27 -11.24 3.19
N ARG A 248 5.44 -11.65 3.69
CA ARG A 248 5.61 -12.33 4.98
C ARG A 248 6.73 -11.67 5.77
N ILE A 249 6.64 -11.75 7.09
CA ILE A 249 7.67 -11.25 8.02
C ILE A 249 8.06 -12.36 8.99
N GLU A 250 9.36 -12.57 9.14
CA GLU A 250 10.00 -13.38 10.13
C GLU A 250 10.89 -12.49 10.97
N SER A 251 10.76 -12.52 12.29
CA SER A 251 11.53 -11.62 13.15
C SER A 251 11.76 -12.21 14.51
N GLU A 252 12.94 -11.94 15.08
CA GLU A 252 13.30 -12.29 16.44
C GLU A 252 13.94 -11.08 17.12
N VAL A 253 13.48 -10.77 18.33
CA VAL A 253 14.00 -9.64 19.11
C VAL A 253 15.51 -9.78 19.33
N GLY A 254 16.26 -8.77 18.97
CA GLY A 254 17.72 -8.72 19.07
C GLY A 254 18.48 -9.40 17.94
N LYS A 255 17.80 -10.07 16.99
CA LYS A 255 18.46 -10.69 15.82
C LYS A 255 18.14 -9.97 14.51
N GLY A 256 17.00 -9.27 14.45
CA GLY A 256 16.57 -8.53 13.27
C GLY A 256 15.29 -9.06 12.66
N THR A 257 15.00 -8.60 11.45
CA THR A 257 13.78 -8.90 10.70
C THR A 257 14.11 -9.32 9.28
N THR A 258 13.39 -10.31 8.77
CA THR A 258 13.40 -10.69 7.36
C THR A 258 12.01 -10.51 6.80
N VAL A 259 11.88 -9.67 5.79
CA VAL A 259 10.65 -9.52 5.00
C VAL A 259 10.83 -10.27 3.69
N ARG A 260 9.87 -11.13 3.37
CA ARG A 260 9.83 -11.91 2.13
C ARG A 260 8.66 -11.47 1.27
N ILE A 261 8.92 -11.18 0.01
CA ILE A 261 7.91 -10.88 -1.00
C ILE A 261 7.92 -12.01 -2.02
N GLN A 262 6.87 -12.82 -2.01
CA GLN A 262 6.65 -13.86 -3.01
C GLN A 262 5.92 -13.28 -4.20
N PHE A 263 6.52 -13.36 -5.38
CA PHE A 263 5.94 -12.80 -6.60
C PHE A 263 4.90 -13.74 -7.21
N ALA A 264 3.81 -13.17 -7.71
CA ALA A 264 2.83 -13.90 -8.49
C ALA A 264 3.46 -14.41 -9.80
N GLN A 265 3.16 -15.65 -10.17
CA GLN A 265 3.51 -16.17 -11.48
C GLN A 265 2.47 -15.69 -12.49
N VAL A 266 2.76 -14.61 -13.19
CA VAL A 266 1.94 -14.12 -14.30
C VAL A 266 2.56 -14.57 -15.60
N ASN A 267 1.91 -15.50 -16.30
CA ASN A 267 2.27 -15.81 -17.69
C ASN A 267 1.64 -14.74 -18.57
N LEU A 268 2.46 -13.80 -19.07
CA LEU A 268 2.03 -12.94 -20.16
C LEU A 268 1.88 -13.82 -21.41
N VAL A 269 0.67 -14.14 -21.79
CA VAL A 269 0.36 -14.60 -23.15
C VAL A 269 0.45 -13.33 -24.00
N LEU A 270 1.58 -13.16 -24.69
CA LEU A 270 1.73 -12.11 -25.70
C LEU A 270 0.86 -12.53 -26.88
N GLU A 271 -0.29 -11.87 -27.07
CA GLU A 271 -1.06 -11.92 -28.34
C GLU A 271 -0.36 -11.10 -29.42
#